data_efc7eb115276c9bd03d1bb8bd667eaa7
#
_entry.id   efc7eb115276c9bd03d1bb8bd667eaa7
#
_cell.length_a   1.000
_cell.length_b   1.000
_cell.length_c   1.000
_cell.angle_alpha   90.00
_cell.angle_beta   90.00
_cell.angle_gamma   90.00
#
_symmetry.space_group_name_H-M   'P 1'
#
loop_
_entity.id
_entity.type
_entity.pdbx_description
1 polymer ?
#
loop_
_entity_poly.entity_id
_entity_poly.type
_entity_poly.pdbx_seq_one_letter_code
_entity_poly.pdbx_strand_id
1 'polypeptide(L)'
;MAIHIFVICLVVLGLQNIISITIHKKRFSKQVDELQKQLDEKKEESELVMREMLSNITHDLKTPLTAIRGYAQGILDGVAATPDRMNKYISTIRNKADDMANLVNELSLFAQIYNKEIEYKNVYEFKDTSLF
;
A
#
# COMPACT_ATOMS: atom_id res chain seq x y z
N MET A 1 59.11 -11.98 35.02
CA MET A 1 58.25 -12.98 34.32
C MET A 1 56.78 -12.73 34.56
N ALA A 2 56.27 -12.63 35.77
CA ALA A 2 54.81 -12.46 36.05
C ALA A 2 54.17 -11.22 35.39
N ILE A 3 54.86 -10.09 35.33
CA ILE A 3 54.37 -8.82 34.73
C ILE A 3 54.13 -8.98 33.22
N HIS A 4 55.01 -9.66 32.50
CA HIS A 4 54.86 -9.89 31.06
C HIS A 4 53.66 -10.79 30.76
N ILE A 5 53.39 -11.81 31.54
CA ILE A 5 52.25 -12.70 31.41
C ILE A 5 50.96 -11.93 31.64
N PHE A 6 50.94 -11.05 32.68
CA PHE A 6 49.78 -10.20 32.99
C PHE A 6 49.44 -9.23 31.84
N VAL A 7 50.47 -8.59 31.28
CA VAL A 7 50.30 -7.66 30.14
C VAL A 7 49.77 -8.41 28.90
N ILE A 8 50.31 -9.59 28.61
CA ILE A 8 49.82 -10.41 27.48
C ILE A 8 48.36 -10.83 27.69
N CYS A 9 47.95 -11.21 28.89
CA CYS A 9 46.55 -11.53 29.20
C CYS A 9 45.61 -10.31 28.96
N LEU A 10 46.02 -9.13 29.40
CA LEU A 10 45.21 -7.91 29.17
C LEU A 10 45.06 -7.58 27.68
N VAL A 11 46.14 -7.72 26.92
CA VAL A 11 46.09 -7.49 25.44
C VAL A 11 45.19 -8.51 24.77
N VAL A 12 45.26 -9.78 25.13
CA VAL A 12 44.41 -10.84 24.56
C VAL A 12 42.95 -10.60 24.90
N LEU A 13 42.61 -10.23 26.14
CA LEU A 13 41.23 -9.89 26.53
C LEU A 13 40.71 -8.66 25.81
N GLY A 14 41.56 -7.63 25.59
CA GLY A 14 41.22 -6.46 24.84
C GLY A 14 40.92 -6.77 23.36
N LEU A 15 41.74 -7.60 22.73
CA LEU A 15 41.53 -8.06 21.35
C LEU A 15 40.24 -8.88 21.19
N GLN A 16 39.94 -9.78 22.14
CA GLN A 16 38.69 -10.56 22.14
C GLN A 16 37.47 -9.66 22.24
N ASN A 17 37.50 -8.62 23.08
CA ASN A 17 36.39 -7.65 23.15
C ASN A 17 36.18 -6.89 21.86
N ILE A 18 37.27 -6.42 21.23
CA ILE A 18 37.19 -5.70 19.93
C ILE A 18 36.63 -6.60 18.84
N ILE A 19 37.08 -7.84 18.77
CA ILE A 19 36.58 -8.83 17.79
C ILE A 19 35.07 -9.11 18.01
N SER A 20 34.67 -9.30 19.25
CA SER A 20 33.27 -9.53 19.63
C SER A 20 32.38 -8.37 19.23
N ILE A 21 32.76 -7.13 19.55
CA ILE A 21 32.05 -5.91 19.16
C ILE A 21 31.94 -5.78 17.64
N THR A 22 33.01 -6.07 16.92
CA THR A 22 33.04 -5.97 15.45
C THR A 22 32.10 -7.01 14.81
N ILE A 23 32.06 -8.22 15.35
CA ILE A 23 31.16 -9.28 14.86
C ILE A 23 29.70 -8.91 15.16
N HIS A 24 29.40 -8.40 16.35
CA HIS A 24 28.06 -7.97 16.72
C HIS A 24 27.59 -6.82 15.84
N LYS A 25 28.44 -5.82 15.60
CA LYS A 25 28.14 -4.69 14.71
C LYS A 25 27.84 -5.15 13.28
N LYS A 26 28.64 -6.09 12.76
CA LYS A 26 28.44 -6.65 11.40
C LYS A 26 27.16 -7.47 11.29
N ARG A 27 26.79 -8.24 12.34
CA ARG A 27 25.51 -8.98 12.37
C ARG A 27 24.33 -8.04 12.44
N PHE A 28 24.40 -7.02 13.27
CA PHE A 28 23.35 -6.00 13.40
C PHE A 28 23.13 -5.25 12.08
N SER A 29 24.20 -4.78 11.44
CA SER A 29 24.13 -4.13 10.13
C SER A 29 23.43 -5.04 9.08
N LYS A 30 23.81 -6.32 9.05
CA LYS A 30 23.19 -7.28 8.13
C LYS A 30 21.69 -7.49 8.40
N GLN A 31 21.29 -7.50 9.67
CA GLN A 31 19.86 -7.60 10.04
C GLN A 31 19.07 -6.34 9.63
N VAL A 32 19.67 -5.17 9.79
CA VAL A 32 19.05 -3.90 9.35
C VAL A 32 18.90 -3.87 7.84
N ASP A 33 19.93 -4.25 7.07
CA ASP A 33 19.88 -4.30 5.62
C ASP A 33 18.81 -5.28 5.11
N GLU A 34 18.70 -6.45 5.76
CA GLU A 34 17.67 -7.45 5.42
C GLU A 34 16.26 -6.94 5.72
N LEU A 35 16.08 -6.25 6.85
CA LEU A 35 14.80 -5.69 7.24
C LEU A 35 14.39 -4.55 6.29
N GLN A 36 15.33 -3.68 5.92
CA GLN A 36 15.09 -2.64 4.93
C GLN A 36 14.66 -3.23 3.59
N LYS A 37 15.35 -4.26 3.12
CA LYS A 37 14.99 -4.95 1.88
C LYS A 37 13.57 -5.52 1.94
N GLN A 38 13.18 -6.17 3.03
CA GLN A 38 11.83 -6.69 3.21
C GLN A 38 10.77 -5.57 3.24
N LEU A 39 11.10 -4.41 3.80
CA LEU A 39 10.22 -3.25 3.80
C LEU A 39 10.03 -2.68 2.38
N ASP A 40 11.10 -2.58 1.62
CA ASP A 40 11.06 -2.09 0.24
C ASP A 40 10.27 -3.04 -0.66
N GLU A 41 10.48 -4.35 -0.54
CA GLU A 41 9.72 -5.38 -1.26
C GLU A 41 8.21 -5.30 -0.93
N LYS A 42 7.85 -5.16 0.34
CA LYS A 42 6.45 -4.98 0.75
C LYS A 42 5.83 -3.68 0.24
N LYS A 43 6.62 -2.62 0.19
CA LYS A 43 6.16 -1.33 -0.34
C LYS A 43 5.85 -1.43 -1.83
N GLU A 44 6.74 -2.05 -2.60
CA GLU A 44 6.52 -2.28 -4.03
C GLU A 44 5.29 -3.16 -4.28
N GLU A 45 5.12 -4.24 -3.51
CA GLU A 45 3.93 -5.10 -3.59
C GLU A 45 2.65 -4.32 -3.32
N SER A 46 2.63 -3.50 -2.27
CA SER A 46 1.49 -2.66 -1.90
C SER A 46 1.16 -1.63 -2.99
N GLU A 47 2.17 -1.00 -3.60
CA GLU A 47 1.97 -0.06 -4.72
C GLU A 47 1.41 -0.77 -5.97
N LEU A 48 1.85 -1.99 -6.25
CA LEU A 48 1.32 -2.78 -7.37
C LEU A 48 -0.15 -3.12 -7.17
N VAL A 49 -0.53 -3.58 -5.97
CA VAL A 49 -1.93 -3.88 -5.61
C VAL A 49 -2.81 -2.63 -5.77
N MET A 50 -2.33 -1.46 -5.32
CA MET A 50 -3.06 -0.20 -5.49
C MET A 50 -3.26 0.16 -6.96
N ARG A 51 -2.23 0.03 -7.79
CA ARG A 51 -2.32 0.33 -9.22
C ARG A 51 -3.29 -0.61 -9.94
N GLU A 52 -3.22 -1.90 -9.63
CA GLU A 52 -4.12 -2.90 -10.20
C GLU A 52 -5.57 -2.62 -9.81
N MET A 53 -5.84 -2.32 -8.54
CA MET A 53 -7.16 -1.97 -8.07
C MET A 53 -7.71 -0.71 -8.74
N LEU A 54 -6.92 0.36 -8.86
CA LEU A 54 -7.32 1.58 -9.56
C LEU A 54 -7.63 1.32 -11.04
N SER A 55 -6.84 0.45 -11.70
CA SER A 55 -7.07 0.05 -13.08
C SER A 55 -8.39 -0.70 -13.22
N ASN A 56 -8.65 -1.67 -12.35
CA ASN A 56 -9.87 -2.48 -12.36
C ASN A 56 -11.11 -1.62 -12.10
N ILE A 57 -11.10 -0.76 -11.08
CA ILE A 57 -12.20 0.15 -10.78
C ILE A 57 -12.46 1.12 -11.96
N THR A 58 -11.40 1.65 -12.57
CA THR A 58 -11.53 2.53 -13.74
C THR A 58 -12.21 1.81 -14.90
N HIS A 59 -11.87 0.56 -15.15
CA HIS A 59 -12.51 -0.28 -16.14
C HIS A 59 -13.98 -0.54 -15.79
N ASP A 60 -14.26 -0.87 -14.54
CA ASP A 60 -15.60 -1.22 -14.07
C ASP A 60 -16.54 -0.01 -13.98
N LEU A 61 -16.00 1.21 -13.79
CA LEU A 61 -16.75 2.46 -13.92
C LEU A 61 -17.09 2.81 -15.37
N LYS A 62 -16.23 2.45 -16.32
CA LYS A 62 -16.45 2.76 -17.75
C LYS A 62 -17.69 2.07 -18.32
N THR A 63 -17.98 0.85 -17.90
CA THR A 63 -19.11 0.06 -18.36
C THR A 63 -20.47 0.72 -18.02
N PRO A 64 -20.80 0.99 -16.73
CA PRO A 64 -22.04 1.66 -16.38
C PRO A 64 -22.13 3.08 -16.96
N LEU A 65 -21.01 3.82 -17.02
CA LEU A 65 -20.99 5.16 -17.63
C LEU A 65 -21.36 5.11 -19.11
N THR A 66 -20.86 4.14 -19.86
CA THR A 66 -21.20 3.95 -21.28
C THR A 66 -22.69 3.62 -21.44
N ALA A 67 -23.25 2.79 -20.55
CA ALA A 67 -24.67 2.48 -20.56
C ALA A 67 -25.53 3.73 -20.25
N ILE A 68 -25.20 4.49 -19.20
CA ILE A 68 -25.89 5.75 -18.86
C ILE A 68 -25.92 6.67 -20.07
N ARG A 69 -24.76 6.88 -20.69
CA ARG A 69 -24.63 7.75 -21.87
C ARG A 69 -25.50 7.26 -23.06
N GLY A 70 -25.50 5.93 -23.29
CA GLY A 70 -26.31 5.34 -24.39
C GLY A 70 -27.80 5.48 -24.14
N TYR A 71 -28.30 5.24 -22.92
CA TYR A 71 -29.71 5.41 -22.58
C TYR A 71 -30.11 6.90 -22.59
N ALA A 72 -29.28 7.79 -22.10
CA ALA A 72 -29.51 9.22 -22.13
C ALA A 72 -29.61 9.73 -23.59
N GLN A 73 -28.68 9.28 -24.44
CA GLN A 73 -28.72 9.62 -25.88
C GLN A 73 -29.99 9.09 -26.55
N GLY A 74 -30.39 7.85 -26.23
CA GLY A 74 -31.64 7.30 -26.78
C GLY A 74 -32.90 8.07 -26.36
N ILE A 75 -32.90 8.71 -25.17
CA ILE A 75 -33.97 9.63 -24.75
C ILE A 75 -33.93 10.88 -25.64
N LEU A 76 -32.76 11.49 -25.81
CA LEU A 76 -32.57 12.71 -26.62
C LEU A 76 -32.94 12.48 -28.09
N ASP A 77 -32.64 11.32 -28.65
CA ASP A 77 -32.94 10.95 -30.02
C ASP A 77 -34.42 10.51 -30.24
N GLY A 78 -35.22 10.55 -29.17
CA GLY A 78 -36.63 10.19 -29.24
C GLY A 78 -36.91 8.67 -29.38
N VAL A 79 -35.91 7.83 -29.15
CA VAL A 79 -36.05 6.36 -29.18
C VAL A 79 -36.96 5.88 -28.08
N ALA A 80 -36.97 6.57 -26.92
CA ALA A 80 -37.85 6.30 -25.80
C ALA A 80 -39.20 7.02 -25.91
N ALA A 81 -39.88 6.85 -27.05
CA ALA A 81 -41.06 7.60 -27.43
C ALA A 81 -42.35 7.26 -26.63
N THR A 82 -42.37 6.16 -25.89
CA THR A 82 -43.52 5.79 -25.08
C THR A 82 -43.21 5.96 -23.58
N PRO A 83 -44.23 6.26 -22.74
CA PRO A 83 -44.03 6.39 -21.30
C PRO A 83 -43.31 5.18 -20.66
N ASP A 84 -43.65 3.97 -21.07
CA ASP A 84 -43.04 2.76 -20.56
C ASP A 84 -41.55 2.64 -20.93
N ARG A 85 -41.21 2.97 -22.17
CA ARG A 85 -39.81 3.01 -22.63
C ARG A 85 -39.02 4.10 -21.89
N MET A 86 -39.62 5.28 -21.75
CA MET A 86 -39.00 6.38 -20.99
C MET A 86 -38.69 5.98 -19.56
N ASN A 87 -39.69 5.40 -18.87
CA ASN A 87 -39.49 4.91 -17.49
C ASN A 87 -38.42 3.83 -17.41
N LYS A 88 -38.37 2.91 -18.39
CA LYS A 88 -37.33 1.87 -18.44
C LYS A 88 -35.94 2.48 -18.62
N TYR A 89 -35.78 3.48 -19.50
CA TYR A 89 -34.50 4.12 -19.77
C TYR A 89 -34.02 4.89 -18.53
N ILE A 90 -34.88 5.68 -17.90
CA ILE A 90 -34.59 6.43 -16.69
C ILE A 90 -34.23 5.48 -15.53
N SER A 91 -34.99 4.40 -15.34
CA SER A 91 -34.70 3.43 -14.26
C SER A 91 -33.36 2.73 -14.50
N THR A 92 -33.01 2.44 -15.75
CA THR A 92 -31.70 1.85 -16.08
C THR A 92 -30.57 2.82 -15.81
N ILE A 93 -30.71 4.09 -16.18
CA ILE A 93 -29.74 5.15 -15.87
C ILE A 93 -29.53 5.25 -14.36
N ARG A 94 -30.60 5.30 -13.57
CA ARG A 94 -30.52 5.36 -12.11
C ARG A 94 -29.79 4.15 -11.54
N ASN A 95 -30.17 2.94 -11.95
CA ASN A 95 -29.51 1.71 -11.44
C ASN A 95 -28.02 1.70 -11.79
N LYS A 96 -27.65 2.16 -12.98
CA LYS A 96 -26.22 2.24 -13.36
C LYS A 96 -25.45 3.33 -12.61
N ALA A 97 -26.11 4.41 -12.22
CA ALA A 97 -25.53 5.41 -11.33
C ALA A 97 -25.34 4.87 -9.91
N ASP A 98 -26.29 4.07 -9.39
CA ASP A 98 -26.17 3.39 -8.10
C ASP A 98 -25.01 2.38 -8.11
N ASP A 99 -24.86 1.59 -9.20
CA ASP A 99 -23.72 0.68 -9.40
C ASP A 99 -22.39 1.46 -9.30
N MET A 100 -22.28 2.63 -9.95
CA MET A 100 -21.08 3.48 -9.89
C MET A 100 -20.83 4.03 -8.48
N ALA A 101 -21.87 4.44 -7.76
CA ALA A 101 -21.74 4.92 -6.37
C ALA A 101 -21.17 3.83 -5.45
N ASN A 102 -21.59 2.59 -5.63
CA ASN A 102 -21.04 1.45 -4.88
C ASN A 102 -19.54 1.24 -5.17
N LEU A 103 -19.11 1.28 -6.44
CA LEU A 103 -17.69 1.17 -6.80
C LEU A 103 -16.85 2.30 -6.20
N VAL A 104 -17.37 3.53 -6.18
CA VAL A 104 -16.69 4.67 -5.52
C VAL A 104 -16.58 4.48 -4.02
N ASN A 105 -17.61 3.92 -3.37
CA ASN A 105 -17.56 3.61 -1.95
C ASN A 105 -16.53 2.53 -1.62
N GLU A 106 -16.42 1.47 -2.44
CA GLU A 106 -15.41 0.44 -2.32
C GLU A 106 -13.99 1.04 -2.45
N LEU A 107 -13.76 1.90 -3.44
CA LEU A 107 -12.51 2.61 -3.61
C LEU A 107 -12.17 3.47 -2.38
N SER A 108 -13.17 4.20 -1.85
CA SER A 108 -12.98 5.06 -0.68
C SER A 108 -12.59 4.24 0.56
N LEU A 109 -13.24 3.09 0.78
CA LEU A 109 -12.92 2.19 1.88
C LEU A 109 -11.50 1.63 1.75
N PHE A 110 -11.13 1.22 0.54
CA PHE A 110 -9.78 0.73 0.28
C PHE A 110 -8.72 1.82 0.53
N ALA A 111 -8.95 3.04 0.04
CA ALA A 111 -8.05 4.16 0.28
C ALA A 111 -7.87 4.48 1.77
N GLN A 112 -8.93 4.34 2.58
CA GLN A 112 -8.85 4.52 4.03
C GLN A 112 -7.99 3.44 4.70
N ILE A 113 -8.15 2.18 4.30
CA ILE A 113 -7.34 1.06 4.81
C ILE A 113 -5.88 1.27 4.45
N TYR A 114 -5.59 1.61 3.19
CA TYR A 114 -4.25 1.85 2.69
C TYR A 114 -3.56 3.01 3.40
N ASN A 115 -4.26 4.13 3.62
CA ASN A 115 -3.71 5.29 4.33
C ASN A 115 -3.44 4.99 5.81
N LYS A 116 -4.30 4.22 6.48
CA LYS A 116 -4.05 3.78 7.86
C LYS A 116 -2.80 2.92 7.96
N GLU A 117 -2.59 2.01 7.03
CA GLU A 117 -1.40 1.15 7.00
C GLU A 117 -0.11 1.97 6.84
N ILE A 118 -0.14 3.01 6.00
CA ILE A 118 0.97 3.96 5.85
C ILE A 118 1.19 4.78 7.14
N GLU A 119 0.13 5.25 7.78
CA GLU A 119 0.21 6.06 9.02
C GLU A 119 0.79 5.23 10.18
N TYR A 120 0.34 4.00 10.36
CA TYR A 120 0.94 3.08 11.34
C TYR A 120 2.43 2.86 11.08
N LYS A 121 2.83 2.68 9.82
CA LYS A 121 4.21 2.47 9.42
C LYS A 121 5.11 3.65 9.78
N ASN A 122 4.66 4.88 9.49
CA ASN A 122 5.39 6.12 9.80
C ASN A 122 5.57 6.35 11.30
N VAL A 123 4.59 5.97 12.12
CA VAL A 123 4.68 6.09 13.60
C VAL A 123 5.73 5.13 14.18
N TYR A 124 5.88 3.95 13.63
CA TYR A 124 6.90 2.99 14.08
C TYR A 124 8.31 3.39 13.61
N GLU A 125 8.48 3.90 12.40
CA GLU A 125 9.77 4.42 11.90
C GLU A 125 10.27 5.61 12.72
N PHE A 126 9.36 6.52 13.13
CA PHE A 126 9.73 7.69 13.93
C PHE A 126 10.12 7.35 15.38
N LYS A 127 9.57 6.27 15.95
CA LYS A 127 9.92 5.80 17.28
C LYS A 127 11.30 5.15 17.35
N ASP A 128 11.74 4.53 16.27
CA ASP A 128 13.04 3.84 16.21
C ASP A 128 14.20 4.83 16.00
N THR A 129 13.94 5.98 15.35
CA THR A 129 14.95 7.04 15.12
C THR A 129 15.17 7.95 16.33
N SER A 130 14.32 7.92 17.33
CA SER A 130 14.42 8.79 18.53
C SER A 130 15.17 8.15 19.71
N LEU A 131 15.78 6.99 19.51
CA LEU A 131 16.56 6.25 20.52
C LEU A 131 18.10 6.35 20.34
N PHE A 132 18.58 7.30 19.51
CA PHE A 132 20.01 7.62 19.38
C PHE A 132 20.30 9.06 19.68
#